data_2d4aa3579bfa41dbdef7735babaae34f
#
_entry.id   2d4aa3579bfa41dbdef7735babaae34f
#
_cell.length_a   1.000
_cell.length_b   1.000
_cell.length_c   1.000
_cell.angle_alpha   90.00
_cell.angle_beta   90.00
_cell.angle_gamma   90.00
#
_symmetry.space_group_name_H-M   'P 1'
#
loop_
_entity.id
_entity.type
_entity.pdbx_description
1 polymer ?
#
loop_
_entity_poly.entity_id
_entity_poly.type
_entity_poly.pdbx_seq_one_letter_code
_entity_poly.pdbx_strand_id
1 'polypeptide(L)'
;FDKTYGTPDELSERLARNQQLLLKEESHFDKVIDPAAGSYYIENLTVSIAKQAWEIFLATEEAGGFYAALKAGTVQAAVNESNKARHKAVAQRREILLGTNQFPNFNEKAGDKKPVEGKCCCGGDSHTCEKDVDTLVFDRAASEFEALRLETEASGKRPKAFMLTIGNLAMRQARAQYSCNFLACA
;
A
#
# COMPACT_ATOMS: atom_id res chain seq x y z
N PHE A 1 9.64 -2.20 8.66
CA PHE A 1 9.95 -3.49 8.01
C PHE A 1 8.80 -4.48 8.18
N ASP A 2 8.45 -4.92 9.39
CA ASP A 2 7.42 -5.92 9.71
C ASP A 2 6.16 -5.35 10.41
N LYS A 3 6.06 -4.05 10.54
CA LYS A 3 4.96 -3.36 11.23
C LYS A 3 3.56 -3.75 10.73
N THR A 4 3.46 -4.22 9.49
CA THR A 4 2.19 -4.68 8.91
C THR A 4 1.73 -6.04 9.45
N TYR A 5 2.63 -6.83 10.04
CA TYR A 5 2.36 -8.18 10.54
C TYR A 5 2.39 -8.28 12.06
N GLY A 6 3.01 -7.35 12.73
CA GLY A 6 3.18 -7.38 14.16
C GLY A 6 3.86 -6.14 14.73
N THR A 7 3.99 -6.09 16.03
CA THR A 7 4.86 -5.11 16.67
C THR A 7 6.31 -5.53 16.39
N PRO A 8 7.17 -4.62 15.88
CA PRO A 8 8.56 -4.93 15.65
C PRO A 8 9.25 -5.51 16.88
N ASP A 9 10.00 -6.57 16.68
CA ASP A 9 10.86 -7.17 17.69
C ASP A 9 12.31 -6.70 17.55
N GLU A 10 13.18 -7.11 18.47
CA GLU A 10 14.60 -6.73 18.46
C GLU A 10 15.30 -7.16 17.16
N LEU A 11 14.95 -8.32 16.63
CA LEU A 11 15.54 -8.83 15.39
C LEU A 11 15.14 -7.99 14.18
N SER A 12 13.84 -7.67 14.05
CA SER A 12 13.34 -6.88 12.93
C SER A 12 13.86 -5.44 12.95
N GLU A 13 13.96 -4.83 14.13
CA GLU A 13 14.60 -3.51 14.28
C GLU A 13 16.09 -3.53 13.93
N ARG A 14 16.80 -4.57 14.34
CA ARG A 14 18.21 -4.76 14.00
C ARG A 14 18.39 -4.93 12.48
N LEU A 15 17.58 -5.77 11.84
CA LEU A 15 17.62 -5.97 10.39
C LEU A 15 17.35 -4.66 9.64
N ALA A 16 16.33 -3.89 10.06
CA ALA A 16 16.00 -2.61 9.44
C ALA A 16 17.15 -1.60 9.52
N ARG A 17 17.84 -1.51 10.65
CA ARG A 17 19.01 -0.63 10.80
C ARG A 17 20.22 -1.14 10.01
N ASN A 18 20.51 -2.43 10.10
CA ASN A 18 21.68 -3.00 9.45
C ASN A 18 21.57 -2.99 7.92
N GLN A 19 20.36 -3.01 7.36
CA GLN A 19 20.15 -2.86 5.92
C GLN A 19 20.78 -1.57 5.38
N GLN A 20 20.68 -0.45 6.09
CA GLN A 20 21.29 0.80 5.70
C GLN A 20 22.82 0.74 5.74
N LEU A 21 23.37 0.06 6.74
CA LEU A 21 24.81 -0.15 6.85
C LEU A 21 25.35 -1.02 5.73
N LEU A 22 24.65 -2.10 5.37
CA LEU A 22 25.02 -2.97 4.24
C LEU A 22 25.00 -2.22 2.91
N LEU A 23 23.99 -1.39 2.67
CA LEU A 23 23.93 -0.55 1.48
C LEU A 23 25.08 0.45 1.41
N LYS A 24 25.49 0.97 2.53
CA LYS A 24 26.63 1.88 2.61
C LYS A 24 27.96 1.17 2.45
N GLU A 25 28.23 0.17 3.31
CA GLU A 25 29.58 -0.41 3.44
C GLU A 25 29.87 -1.47 2.37
N GLU A 26 28.89 -2.28 1.97
CA GLU A 26 29.08 -3.35 0.99
C GLU A 26 28.68 -2.94 -0.43
N SER A 27 27.54 -2.24 -0.59
CA SER A 27 27.09 -1.79 -1.90
C SER A 27 27.67 -0.44 -2.32
N HIS A 28 28.34 0.26 -1.43
CA HIS A 28 29.04 1.52 -1.68
C HIS A 28 28.13 2.64 -2.25
N PHE A 29 26.87 2.68 -1.87
CA PHE A 29 25.91 3.68 -2.38
C PHE A 29 26.22 5.10 -1.92
N ASP A 30 27.08 5.27 -0.91
CA ASP A 30 27.53 6.56 -0.41
C ASP A 30 28.69 7.18 -1.21
N LYS A 31 29.24 6.45 -2.20
CA LYS A 31 30.39 6.94 -2.99
C LYS A 31 30.02 7.98 -4.04
N VAL A 32 28.75 8.06 -4.40
CA VAL A 32 28.22 9.04 -5.35
C VAL A 32 27.08 9.82 -4.68
N ILE A 33 27.20 11.14 -4.62
CA ILE A 33 26.22 12.00 -3.94
C ILE A 33 24.91 12.04 -4.69
N ASP A 34 24.94 12.17 -6.01
CA ASP A 34 23.75 12.17 -6.86
C ASP A 34 23.99 11.32 -8.11
N PRO A 35 23.68 10.00 -8.04
CA PRO A 35 23.91 9.08 -9.14
C PRO A 35 23.03 9.35 -10.36
N ALA A 36 21.93 10.10 -10.22
CA ALA A 36 21.00 10.44 -11.28
C ALA A 36 21.21 11.85 -11.87
N ALA A 37 22.18 12.60 -11.36
CA ALA A 37 22.47 13.96 -11.81
C ALA A 37 22.69 14.03 -13.32
N GLY A 38 22.06 15.01 -13.97
CA GLY A 38 22.14 15.22 -15.42
C GLY A 38 21.26 14.29 -16.26
N SER A 39 20.51 13.37 -15.66
CA SER A 39 19.47 12.63 -16.36
C SER A 39 18.29 13.55 -16.66
N TYR A 40 18.05 13.87 -17.93
CA TYR A 40 16.95 14.78 -18.33
C TYR A 40 15.58 14.36 -17.78
N TYR A 41 15.31 13.06 -17.75
CA TYR A 41 14.06 12.54 -17.22
C TYR A 41 13.94 12.79 -15.71
N ILE A 42 14.97 12.46 -14.96
CA ILE A 42 14.98 12.59 -13.48
C ILE A 42 14.91 14.07 -13.09
N GLU A 43 15.68 14.93 -13.76
CA GLU A 43 15.67 16.37 -13.49
C GLU A 43 14.29 16.99 -13.77
N ASN A 44 13.69 16.67 -14.91
CA ASN A 44 12.35 17.15 -15.23
C ASN A 44 11.28 16.64 -14.28
N LEU A 45 11.35 15.38 -13.88
CA LEU A 45 10.43 14.77 -12.91
C LEU A 45 10.57 15.44 -11.55
N THR A 46 11.79 15.65 -11.08
CA THR A 46 12.10 16.34 -9.81
C THR A 46 11.52 17.74 -9.80
N VAL A 47 11.76 18.51 -10.86
CA VAL A 47 11.21 19.89 -11.00
C VAL A 47 9.68 19.87 -11.04
N SER A 48 9.07 18.92 -11.75
CA SER A 48 7.61 18.80 -11.82
C SER A 48 6.99 18.48 -10.46
N ILE A 49 7.57 17.53 -9.73
CA ILE A 49 7.11 17.18 -8.37
C ILE A 49 7.30 18.37 -7.42
N ALA A 50 8.44 19.03 -7.47
CA ALA A 50 8.73 20.20 -6.63
C ALA A 50 7.73 21.34 -6.86
N LYS A 51 7.39 21.64 -8.12
CA LYS A 51 6.38 22.65 -8.46
C LYS A 51 5.00 22.32 -7.90
N GLN A 52 4.54 21.08 -8.09
CA GLN A 52 3.25 20.64 -7.58
C GLN A 52 3.20 20.66 -6.03
N ALA A 53 4.27 20.20 -5.39
CA ALA A 53 4.38 20.25 -3.94
C ALA A 53 4.35 21.71 -3.42
N TRP A 54 5.01 22.61 -4.13
CA TRP A 54 5.03 24.03 -3.79
C TRP A 54 3.66 24.68 -3.94
N GLU A 55 2.92 24.36 -5.00
CA GLU A 55 1.55 24.84 -5.20
C GLU A 55 0.61 24.38 -4.07
N ILE A 56 0.71 23.11 -3.66
CA ILE A 56 -0.05 22.57 -2.52
C ILE A 56 0.32 23.28 -1.22
N PHE A 57 1.62 23.54 -1.01
CA PHE A 57 2.10 24.27 0.16
C PHE A 57 1.51 25.68 0.20
N LEU A 58 1.59 26.45 -0.89
CA LEU A 58 1.05 27.82 -0.97
C LEU A 58 -0.47 27.84 -0.72
N ALA A 59 -1.21 26.92 -1.32
CA ALA A 59 -2.65 26.81 -1.10
C ALA A 59 -3.00 26.51 0.37
N THR A 60 -2.17 25.70 1.03
CA THR A 60 -2.33 25.40 2.46
C THR A 60 -2.05 26.61 3.33
N GLU A 61 -1.03 27.40 3.00
CA GLU A 61 -0.69 28.65 3.73
C GLU A 61 -1.79 29.71 3.53
N GLU A 62 -2.31 29.88 2.33
CA GLU A 62 -3.43 30.78 2.03
C GLU A 62 -4.71 30.41 2.79
N ALA A 63 -4.92 29.11 3.04
CA ALA A 63 -6.04 28.60 3.84
C ALA A 63 -5.90 28.82 5.37
N GLY A 64 -4.84 29.48 5.80
CA GLY A 64 -4.55 29.75 7.22
C GLY A 64 -3.51 28.83 7.85
N GLY A 65 -2.74 28.13 7.03
CA GLY A 65 -1.66 27.23 7.42
C GLY A 65 -2.11 25.79 7.69
N PHE A 66 -1.15 24.93 7.86
CA PHE A 66 -1.37 23.48 7.96
C PHE A 66 -2.32 23.09 9.10
N TYR A 67 -2.22 23.72 10.26
CA TYR A 67 -3.07 23.39 11.42
C TYR A 67 -4.54 23.75 11.18
N ALA A 68 -4.80 24.90 10.54
CA ALA A 68 -6.16 25.32 10.17
C ALA A 68 -6.75 24.36 9.12
N ALA A 69 -5.98 24.01 8.09
CA ALA A 69 -6.37 23.05 7.06
C ALA A 69 -6.64 21.66 7.63
N LEU A 70 -5.84 21.22 8.63
CA LEU A 70 -6.05 19.94 9.33
C LEU A 70 -7.35 19.95 10.13
N LYS A 71 -7.65 21.05 10.87
CA LYS A 71 -8.92 21.20 11.61
C LYS A 71 -10.12 21.28 10.69
N ALA A 72 -9.98 21.92 9.54
CA ALA A 72 -11.03 22.00 8.54
C ALA A 72 -11.28 20.70 7.78
N GLY A 73 -10.41 19.70 7.94
CA GLY A 73 -10.51 18.39 7.27
C GLY A 73 -10.10 18.40 5.79
N THR A 74 -9.55 19.50 5.27
CA THR A 74 -9.19 19.60 3.84
C THR A 74 -8.03 18.69 3.48
N VAL A 75 -7.05 18.54 4.37
CA VAL A 75 -5.91 17.62 4.18
C VAL A 75 -6.41 16.18 4.15
N GLN A 76 -7.27 15.82 5.11
CA GLN A 76 -7.85 14.47 5.20
C GLN A 76 -8.72 14.15 3.97
N ALA A 77 -9.50 15.10 3.49
CA ALA A 77 -10.32 14.92 2.30
C ALA A 77 -9.47 14.63 1.05
N ALA A 78 -8.40 15.40 0.81
CA ALA A 78 -7.50 15.21 -0.33
C ALA A 78 -6.77 13.87 -0.27
N VAL A 79 -6.26 13.47 0.91
CA VAL A 79 -5.59 12.19 1.11
C VAL A 79 -6.57 11.02 0.92
N ASN A 80 -7.78 11.11 1.50
CA ASN A 80 -8.80 10.07 1.39
C ASN A 80 -9.32 9.92 -0.05
N GLU A 81 -9.40 11.00 -0.83
CA GLU A 81 -9.75 10.92 -2.24
C GLU A 81 -8.68 10.18 -3.04
N SER A 82 -7.41 10.49 -2.83
CA SER A 82 -6.29 9.77 -3.46
C SER A 82 -6.28 8.30 -3.06
N ASN A 83 -6.52 7.98 -1.80
CA ASN A 83 -6.61 6.62 -1.31
C ASN A 83 -7.76 5.86 -1.97
N LYS A 84 -8.95 6.45 -2.03
CA LYS A 84 -10.11 5.87 -2.71
C LYS A 84 -9.86 5.62 -4.20
N ALA A 85 -9.19 6.54 -4.88
CA ALA A 85 -8.82 6.36 -6.29
C ALA A 85 -7.84 5.18 -6.47
N ARG A 86 -6.89 5.04 -5.55
CA ARG A 86 -5.93 3.93 -5.54
C ARG A 86 -6.61 2.59 -5.28
N HIS A 87 -7.45 2.47 -4.28
CA HIS A 87 -8.23 1.26 -4.01
C HIS A 87 -9.08 0.84 -5.22
N LYS A 88 -9.71 1.81 -5.87
CA LYS A 88 -10.45 1.56 -7.12
C LYS A 88 -9.55 1.04 -8.24
N ALA A 89 -8.37 1.59 -8.40
CA ALA A 89 -7.41 1.13 -9.40
C ALA A 89 -6.90 -0.30 -9.11
N VAL A 90 -6.65 -0.62 -7.84
CA VAL A 90 -6.27 -1.98 -7.38
C VAL A 90 -7.41 -2.97 -7.60
N ALA A 91 -8.64 -2.61 -7.21
CA ALA A 91 -9.82 -3.46 -7.40
C ALA A 91 -10.09 -3.76 -8.88
N GLN A 92 -9.86 -2.78 -9.76
CA GLN A 92 -9.97 -2.92 -11.21
C GLN A 92 -8.74 -3.56 -11.87
N ARG A 93 -7.71 -3.91 -11.11
CA ARG A 93 -6.42 -4.43 -11.61
C ARG A 93 -5.71 -3.49 -12.59
N ARG A 94 -5.96 -2.19 -12.50
CA ARG A 94 -5.20 -1.16 -13.20
C ARG A 94 -3.87 -0.87 -12.51
N GLU A 95 -3.86 -0.91 -11.18
CA GLU A 95 -2.65 -0.98 -10.36
C GLU A 95 -2.42 -2.44 -9.96
N ILE A 96 -1.28 -2.98 -10.35
CA ILE A 96 -0.94 -4.39 -10.11
C ILE A 96 -0.14 -4.48 -8.81
N LEU A 97 -0.69 -5.23 -7.87
CA LEU A 97 0.00 -5.66 -6.66
C LEU A 97 0.37 -7.13 -6.84
N LEU A 98 1.62 -7.37 -7.22
CA LEU A 98 2.11 -8.72 -7.51
C LEU A 98 1.93 -9.65 -6.30
N GLY A 99 1.34 -10.80 -6.53
CA GLY A 99 1.01 -11.78 -5.49
C GLY A 99 -0.29 -11.48 -4.72
N THR A 100 -0.90 -10.31 -4.91
CA THR A 100 -2.13 -9.89 -4.23
C THR A 100 -3.32 -9.93 -5.19
N ASN A 101 -3.38 -8.99 -6.14
CA ASN A 101 -4.46 -8.94 -7.13
C ASN A 101 -4.08 -9.52 -8.49
N GLN A 102 -2.84 -9.95 -8.64
CA GLN A 102 -2.33 -10.64 -9.84
C GLN A 102 -1.19 -11.60 -9.47
N PHE A 103 -1.17 -12.76 -10.14
CA PHE A 103 -0.19 -13.83 -9.91
C PHE A 103 -0.09 -14.27 -8.43
N PRO A 104 -1.22 -14.65 -7.79
CA PRO A 104 -1.21 -15.09 -6.41
C PRO A 104 -0.48 -16.43 -6.26
N ASN A 105 0.10 -16.65 -5.09
CA ASN A 105 0.63 -17.94 -4.70
C ASN A 105 -0.47 -18.81 -4.10
N PHE A 106 -0.90 -19.85 -4.83
CA PHE A 106 -1.97 -20.77 -4.40
C PHE A 106 -1.68 -21.55 -3.12
N ASN A 107 -0.42 -21.73 -2.78
CA ASN A 107 -0.01 -22.54 -1.64
C ASN A 107 0.27 -21.69 -0.38
N GLU A 108 0.24 -20.38 -0.52
CA GLU A 108 0.44 -19.49 0.60
C GLU A 108 -0.78 -19.48 1.52
N LYS A 109 -0.51 -19.55 2.82
CA LYS A 109 -1.50 -19.36 3.87
C LYS A 109 -1.15 -18.12 4.67
N ALA A 110 -2.11 -17.24 4.83
CA ALA A 110 -1.95 -15.98 5.55
C ALA A 110 -2.32 -16.09 7.05
N GLY A 111 -2.85 -17.24 7.49
CA GLY A 111 -3.55 -17.42 8.75
C GLY A 111 -2.89 -16.89 10.03
N ASP A 112 -1.55 -16.89 10.09
CA ASP A 112 -0.80 -16.38 11.25
C ASP A 112 -0.35 -14.92 11.08
N LYS A 113 -0.49 -14.36 9.88
CA LYS A 113 -0.03 -13.01 9.52
C LYS A 113 -1.19 -12.05 9.49
N LYS A 114 -1.84 -11.85 10.64
CA LYS A 114 -2.92 -10.87 10.74
C LYS A 114 -2.35 -9.46 10.72
N PRO A 115 -2.95 -8.53 9.95
CA PRO A 115 -2.60 -7.12 10.04
C PRO A 115 -2.73 -6.65 11.48
N VAL A 116 -1.74 -5.92 11.96
CA VAL A 116 -1.85 -5.30 13.30
C VAL A 116 -2.89 -4.21 13.19
N GLU A 117 -4.02 -4.40 13.85
CA GLU A 117 -4.96 -3.31 14.06
C GLU A 117 -4.22 -2.17 14.76
N GLY A 118 -4.29 -0.98 14.16
CA GLY A 118 -3.59 0.19 14.68
C GLY A 118 -4.01 0.48 16.10
N LYS A 119 -3.22 0.02 17.07
CA LYS A 119 -3.36 0.48 18.43
C LYS A 119 -3.01 1.97 18.45
N CYS A 120 -3.88 2.77 19.01
CA CYS A 120 -3.60 4.16 19.32
C CYS A 120 -2.26 4.25 20.07
N CYS A 121 -1.38 5.16 19.65
CA CYS A 121 -0.06 5.36 20.24
C CYS A 121 -0.11 5.89 21.70
N CYS A 122 -1.29 6.20 22.22
CA CYS A 122 -1.52 6.54 23.62
C CYS A 122 -1.67 5.22 24.42
N GLY A 123 -0.56 4.63 24.86
CA GLY A 123 -0.46 3.34 25.54
C GLY A 123 -1.28 3.19 26.85
N GLY A 124 -2.60 3.26 26.78
CA GLY A 124 -3.50 3.04 27.89
C GLY A 124 -4.79 2.40 27.43
N ASP A 125 -5.22 1.36 28.11
CA ASP A 125 -6.56 0.80 27.99
C ASP A 125 -7.60 1.91 28.25
N SER A 126 -8.55 2.08 27.32
CA SER A 126 -9.81 2.81 27.49
C SER A 126 -9.77 4.34 27.69
N HIS A 127 -8.85 5.09 27.14
CA HIS A 127 -9.08 6.52 26.97
C HIS A 127 -9.77 6.78 25.64
N THR A 128 -11.03 7.25 25.69
CA THR A 128 -11.66 8.01 24.62
C THR A 128 -10.86 9.29 24.46
N CYS A 129 -9.82 9.27 23.61
CA CYS A 129 -9.18 10.51 23.19
C CYS A 129 -10.24 11.34 22.47
N GLU A 130 -10.66 12.44 23.06
CA GLU A 130 -11.38 13.46 22.34
C GLU A 130 -10.49 13.85 21.15
N LYS A 131 -10.97 13.56 19.95
CA LYS A 131 -10.23 13.85 18.74
C LYS A 131 -10.59 15.26 18.31
N ASP A 132 -9.68 16.19 18.45
CA ASP A 132 -9.83 17.55 17.96
C ASP A 132 -9.92 17.66 16.44
N VAL A 133 -9.51 16.62 15.74
CA VAL A 133 -9.47 16.56 14.27
C VAL A 133 -9.82 15.15 13.77
N ASP A 134 -10.40 15.08 12.59
CA ASP A 134 -10.62 13.80 11.92
C ASP A 134 -9.28 13.12 11.59
N THR A 135 -9.21 11.82 11.86
CA THR A 135 -8.00 11.05 11.58
C THR A 135 -7.96 10.60 10.12
N LEU A 136 -6.75 10.50 9.57
CA LEU A 136 -6.53 9.84 8.28
C LEU A 136 -6.91 8.35 8.35
N VAL A 137 -7.42 7.83 7.25
CA VAL A 137 -7.62 6.38 7.10
C VAL A 137 -6.27 5.74 6.83
N PHE A 138 -5.79 4.94 7.79
CA PHE A 138 -4.56 4.17 7.65
C PHE A 138 -4.91 2.76 7.19
N ASP A 139 -4.89 2.56 5.89
CA ASP A 139 -5.05 1.25 5.28
C ASP A 139 -3.92 0.98 4.27
N ARG A 140 -3.90 -0.22 3.73
CA ARG A 140 -2.96 -0.61 2.68
C ARG A 140 -3.73 -0.90 1.41
N ALA A 141 -3.13 -0.64 0.26
CA ALA A 141 -3.76 -0.92 -1.03
C ALA A 141 -4.19 -2.39 -1.22
N ALA A 142 -3.58 -3.31 -0.46
CA ALA A 142 -3.88 -4.74 -0.48
C ALA A 142 -4.97 -5.15 0.53
N SER A 143 -5.42 -4.26 1.43
CA SER A 143 -6.24 -4.62 2.60
C SER A 143 -7.54 -5.35 2.26
N GLU A 144 -8.22 -4.96 1.19
CA GLU A 144 -9.47 -5.60 0.76
C GLU A 144 -9.24 -7.04 0.24
N PHE A 145 -8.20 -7.25 -0.54
CA PHE A 145 -7.83 -8.59 -1.02
C PHE A 145 -7.34 -9.49 0.12
N GLU A 146 -6.57 -8.92 1.05
CA GLU A 146 -6.11 -9.64 2.24
C GLU A 146 -7.29 -10.05 3.14
N ALA A 147 -8.25 -9.15 3.36
CA ALA A 147 -9.45 -9.45 4.13
C ALA A 147 -10.26 -10.59 3.49
N LEU A 148 -10.49 -10.52 2.17
CA LEU A 148 -11.19 -11.56 1.43
C LEU A 148 -10.46 -12.91 1.53
N ARG A 149 -9.13 -12.91 1.41
CA ARG A 149 -8.32 -14.12 1.52
C ARG A 149 -8.35 -14.72 2.93
N LEU A 150 -8.23 -13.89 3.96
CA LEU A 150 -8.32 -14.32 5.36
C LEU A 150 -9.71 -14.89 5.69
N GLU A 151 -10.78 -14.28 5.17
CA GLU A 151 -12.15 -14.79 5.32
C GLU A 151 -12.32 -16.14 4.64
N THR A 152 -11.81 -16.29 3.42
CA THR A 152 -11.81 -17.56 2.70
C THR A 152 -11.07 -18.66 3.45
N GLU A 153 -9.87 -18.35 3.98
CA GLU A 153 -9.11 -19.29 4.81
C GLU A 153 -9.84 -19.66 6.12
N ALA A 154 -10.44 -18.67 6.78
CA ALA A 154 -11.19 -18.89 8.02
C ALA A 154 -12.43 -19.75 7.83
N SER A 155 -13.05 -19.72 6.65
CA SER A 155 -14.20 -20.56 6.31
C SER A 155 -13.88 -22.06 6.29
N GLY A 156 -12.59 -22.43 6.24
CA GLY A 156 -12.15 -23.83 6.10
C GLY A 156 -12.52 -24.48 4.78
N LYS A 157 -13.18 -23.75 3.89
CA LYS A 157 -13.61 -24.23 2.58
C LYS A 157 -12.91 -23.44 1.49
N ARG A 158 -12.23 -24.13 0.58
CA ARG A 158 -11.66 -23.49 -0.60
C ARG A 158 -12.65 -23.58 -1.74
N PRO A 159 -13.26 -22.47 -2.19
CA PRO A 159 -14.15 -22.45 -3.33
C PRO A 159 -13.45 -22.98 -4.58
N LYS A 160 -14.17 -23.75 -5.39
CA LYS A 160 -13.68 -24.25 -6.67
C LYS A 160 -14.42 -23.59 -7.81
N ALA A 161 -13.72 -22.89 -8.68
CA ALA A 161 -14.26 -22.33 -9.90
C ALA A 161 -13.95 -23.25 -11.08
N PHE A 162 -14.99 -23.65 -11.81
CA PHE A 162 -14.84 -24.42 -13.04
C PHE A 162 -14.94 -23.49 -14.25
N MET A 163 -13.91 -23.48 -15.10
CA MET A 163 -13.84 -22.66 -16.30
C MET A 163 -14.34 -23.44 -17.53
N LEU A 164 -15.60 -23.22 -17.89
CA LEU A 164 -16.12 -23.73 -19.14
C LEU A 164 -15.67 -22.84 -20.31
N THR A 165 -14.76 -23.35 -21.14
CA THR A 165 -14.17 -22.58 -22.23
C THR A 165 -14.77 -23.03 -23.60
N ILE A 166 -15.43 -22.11 -24.30
CA ILE A 166 -16.06 -22.35 -25.62
C ILE A 166 -15.56 -21.30 -26.61
N GLY A 167 -15.37 -21.69 -27.86
CA GLY A 167 -15.04 -20.79 -28.96
C GLY A 167 -13.60 -20.90 -29.43
N ASN A 168 -13.11 -19.85 -30.08
CA ASN A 168 -11.74 -19.77 -30.63
C ASN A 168 -10.69 -19.97 -29.55
N LEU A 169 -9.65 -20.74 -29.87
CA LEU A 169 -8.60 -21.12 -28.92
C LEU A 169 -7.93 -19.91 -28.23
N ALA A 170 -7.52 -18.92 -28.98
CA ALA A 170 -6.84 -17.74 -28.45
C ALA A 170 -7.73 -16.95 -27.47
N MET A 171 -8.98 -16.73 -27.83
CA MET A 171 -9.94 -16.00 -26.98
C MET A 171 -10.32 -16.78 -25.72
N ARG A 172 -10.55 -18.08 -25.84
CA ARG A 172 -10.88 -18.91 -24.67
C ARG A 172 -9.71 -19.04 -23.70
N GLN A 173 -8.47 -19.13 -24.19
CA GLN A 173 -7.28 -19.14 -23.35
C GLN A 173 -7.09 -17.82 -22.59
N ALA A 174 -7.20 -16.68 -23.28
CA ALA A 174 -7.08 -15.37 -22.66
C ALA A 174 -8.12 -15.15 -21.55
N ARG A 175 -9.38 -15.51 -21.83
CA ARG A 175 -10.48 -15.39 -20.85
C ARG A 175 -10.30 -16.32 -19.66
N ALA A 176 -9.93 -17.59 -19.90
CA ALA A 176 -9.70 -18.55 -18.85
C ALA A 176 -8.51 -18.12 -17.96
N GLN A 177 -7.43 -17.69 -18.57
CA GLN A 177 -6.25 -17.21 -17.85
C GLN A 177 -6.57 -15.98 -16.98
N TYR A 178 -7.32 -15.02 -17.52
CA TYR A 178 -7.77 -13.86 -16.75
C TYR A 178 -8.62 -14.27 -15.55
N SER A 179 -9.65 -15.08 -15.79
CA SER A 179 -10.61 -15.50 -14.76
C SER A 179 -9.97 -16.39 -13.70
N CYS A 180 -9.14 -17.36 -14.10
CA CYS A 180 -8.39 -18.19 -13.16
C CYS A 180 -7.46 -17.35 -12.28
N ASN A 181 -6.73 -16.42 -12.88
CA ASN A 181 -5.81 -15.54 -12.15
C ASN A 181 -6.57 -14.64 -11.17
N PHE A 182 -7.72 -14.10 -11.58
CA PHE A 182 -8.55 -13.25 -10.72
C PHE A 182 -9.15 -14.03 -9.54
N LEU A 183 -9.79 -15.17 -9.79
CA LEU A 183 -10.43 -15.98 -8.74
C LEU A 183 -9.42 -16.63 -7.79
N ALA A 184 -8.16 -16.75 -8.22
CA ALA A 184 -7.09 -17.27 -7.39
C ALA A 184 -6.54 -16.25 -6.37
N CYS A 185 -6.97 -14.99 -6.44
CA CYS A 185 -6.56 -13.95 -5.49
C CYS A 185 -7.30 -14.04 -4.14
N ALA A 186 -8.31 -14.91 -4.03
CA ALA A 186 -9.13 -15.08 -2.83
C ALA A 186 -8.91 -16.41 -2.09
#